data_8772422c0b0863e444de67ef050316d0
#
_entry.id   8772422c0b0863e444de67ef050316d0
#
_cell.length_a   1.000
_cell.length_b   1.000
_cell.length_c   1.000
_cell.angle_alpha   90.00
_cell.angle_beta   90.00
_cell.angle_gamma   90.00
#
_symmetry.space_group_name_H-M   'P 1'
#
loop_
_entity.id
_entity.type
_entity.pdbx_description
1 polymer ?
#
loop_
_entity_poly.entity_id
_entity_poly.type
_entity_poly.pdbx_seq_one_letter_code
_entity_poly.pdbx_strand_id
1 'polypeptide(L)'
;MRFRVKLHIPFLLLLVFLLQSVQMSAQYDAQLSQYMLAPGTFNPAAAGQGSDMNYSLVNRQQWVGIDHAPSTFVLHASMPFSFNNRKNGFGLIVFKESIGLFSTQLIQLQYAYKKKLKHAELSIGLQGGLLQENFDADEIYIPEKGEYHSSTDESIPTGSLKGSIPDFSLGVWYDHNIYYAGLSVSHLMETSIKLKAGEDATDEENYKIKASRTYYLTNGYNIILSNPLYTVQPSFLLKTDLTAWQFDLSGRVFYKEHYWGGLGWRYQDAIIVMAGIKLRQGLSIGYSYDISTSAVASFSGGSHEIFIGYTKKIGTATVSKKQKSVRIL
;
A
#
# COMPACT_ATOMS: atom_id res chain seq x y z
N MET A 1 19.12 30.89 39.12
CA MET A 1 18.26 31.44 38.06
C MET A 1 17.28 30.36 37.65
N ARG A 2 16.03 30.38 38.13
CA ARG A 2 15.01 29.35 37.83
C ARG A 2 14.23 29.82 36.61
N PHE A 3 14.47 29.17 35.43
CA PHE A 3 13.60 29.32 34.26
C PHE A 3 12.24 28.67 34.52
N ARG A 4 11.23 29.48 34.79
CA ARG A 4 9.83 29.06 34.75
C ARG A 4 9.39 28.98 33.31
N VAL A 5 9.40 27.78 32.73
CA VAL A 5 8.69 27.50 31.47
C VAL A 5 7.18 27.59 31.81
N LYS A 6 6.57 28.73 31.51
CA LYS A 6 5.10 28.86 31.46
C LYS A 6 4.65 28.09 30.21
N LEU A 7 4.36 26.81 30.37
CA LEU A 7 3.72 26.01 29.33
C LEU A 7 2.37 26.66 29.03
N HIS A 8 2.19 27.16 27.82
CA HIS A 8 0.94 27.76 27.36
C HIS A 8 -0.08 26.64 27.10
N ILE A 9 -0.59 26.04 28.17
CA ILE A 9 -1.63 25.00 28.16
C ILE A 9 -2.84 25.37 27.29
N PRO A 10 -3.34 26.65 27.29
CA PRO A 10 -4.43 27.02 26.38
C PRO A 10 -4.07 26.96 24.91
N PHE A 11 -2.80 27.22 24.54
CA PHE A 11 -2.34 27.12 23.15
C PHE A 11 -2.23 25.66 22.70
N LEU A 12 -1.80 24.78 23.58
CA LEU A 12 -1.76 23.33 23.34
C LEU A 12 -3.18 22.75 23.20
N LEU A 13 -4.13 23.19 24.05
CA LEU A 13 -5.53 22.82 23.98
C LEU A 13 -6.22 23.34 22.72
N LEU A 14 -5.90 24.57 22.29
CA LEU A 14 -6.39 25.13 21.03
C LEU A 14 -5.84 24.36 19.81
N LEU A 15 -4.57 23.96 19.85
CA LEU A 15 -3.96 23.14 18.81
C LEU A 15 -4.61 21.74 18.73
N VAL A 16 -4.90 21.14 19.87
CA VAL A 16 -5.62 19.86 19.97
C VAL A 16 -7.08 20.01 19.48
N PHE A 17 -7.74 21.12 19.75
CA PHE A 17 -9.10 21.38 19.29
C PHE A 17 -9.18 21.67 17.78
N LEU A 18 -8.16 22.31 17.21
CA LEU A 18 -8.03 22.54 15.77
C LEU A 18 -7.75 21.24 14.99
N LEU A 19 -7.20 20.22 15.66
CA LEU A 19 -6.97 18.90 15.07
C LEU A 19 -8.23 18.01 15.05
N GLN A 20 -9.33 18.43 15.66
CA GLN A 20 -10.56 17.64 15.77
C GLN A 20 -11.56 17.83 14.62
N SER A 21 -11.35 18.79 13.71
CA SER A 21 -12.21 18.94 12.54
C SER A 21 -11.74 18.07 11.38
N VAL A 22 -11.66 16.75 11.60
CA VAL A 22 -11.38 15.82 10.52
C VAL A 22 -12.69 15.61 9.75
N GLN A 23 -12.82 16.30 8.62
CA GLN A 23 -13.79 15.91 7.61
C GLN A 23 -13.42 14.51 7.15
N MET A 24 -14.34 13.55 7.27
CA MET A 24 -14.16 12.21 6.71
C MET A 24 -14.19 12.33 5.19
N SER A 25 -13.02 12.53 4.60
CA SER A 25 -12.82 12.33 3.17
C SER A 25 -12.51 10.86 2.95
N ALA A 26 -13.19 10.22 2.02
CA ALA A 26 -12.91 8.84 1.65
C ALA A 26 -11.47 8.77 1.09
N GLN A 27 -10.61 7.97 1.70
CA GLN A 27 -9.27 7.74 1.21
C GLN A 27 -9.34 6.89 -0.06
N TYR A 28 -8.67 7.31 -1.11
CA TYR A 28 -8.67 6.67 -2.41
C TYR A 28 -7.82 5.38 -2.46
N ASP A 29 -6.72 5.34 -1.74
CA ASP A 29 -5.80 4.19 -1.75
C ASP A 29 -6.15 3.14 -0.70
N ALA A 30 -5.99 1.86 -1.08
CA ALA A 30 -6.27 0.72 -0.23
C ALA A 30 -5.50 0.72 1.09
N GLN A 31 -6.14 0.14 2.10
CA GLN A 31 -5.53 -0.14 3.39
C GLN A 31 -4.98 -1.57 3.40
N LEU A 32 -3.71 -1.75 3.76
CA LEU A 32 -3.11 -3.06 3.98
C LEU A 32 -2.64 -3.19 5.42
N SER A 33 -3.02 -4.26 6.09
CA SER A 33 -2.62 -4.50 7.49
C SER A 33 -1.20 -5.08 7.60
N GLN A 34 -0.77 -5.80 6.57
CA GLN A 34 0.57 -6.36 6.46
C GLN A 34 1.46 -5.55 5.49
N TYR A 35 1.31 -4.20 5.46
CA TYR A 35 2.02 -3.28 4.56
C TYR A 35 3.54 -3.51 4.54
N MET A 36 4.13 -3.90 5.67
CA MET A 36 5.57 -4.11 5.81
C MET A 36 6.09 -5.35 5.05
N LEU A 37 5.20 -6.23 4.59
CA LEU A 37 5.57 -7.40 3.78
C LEU A 37 5.63 -7.09 2.28
N ALA A 38 4.97 -6.03 1.83
CA ALA A 38 4.88 -5.65 0.42
C ALA A 38 5.10 -4.14 0.21
N PRO A 39 6.26 -3.56 0.62
CA PRO A 39 6.49 -2.12 0.54
C PRO A 39 6.45 -1.58 -0.90
N GLY A 40 6.73 -2.41 -1.91
CA GLY A 40 6.62 -2.03 -3.32
C GLY A 40 5.21 -1.69 -3.77
N THR A 41 4.16 -2.02 -2.99
CA THR A 41 2.78 -1.70 -3.34
C THR A 41 2.44 -0.21 -3.19
N PHE A 42 3.16 0.51 -2.32
CA PHE A 42 2.96 1.95 -2.08
C PHE A 42 4.22 2.80 -2.30
N ASN A 43 5.40 2.17 -2.51
CA ASN A 43 6.64 2.91 -2.75
C ASN A 43 7.45 2.28 -3.90
N PRO A 44 7.52 2.91 -5.07
CA PRO A 44 8.23 2.37 -6.22
C PRO A 44 9.75 2.22 -6.00
N ALA A 45 10.34 2.97 -5.08
CA ALA A 45 11.76 2.85 -4.76
C ALA A 45 12.12 1.53 -4.04
N ALA A 46 11.13 0.82 -3.50
CA ALA A 46 11.31 -0.51 -2.93
C ALA A 46 11.36 -1.63 -4.00
N ALA A 47 11.08 -1.33 -5.27
CA ALA A 47 11.16 -2.33 -6.35
C ALA A 47 12.56 -2.92 -6.46
N GLY A 48 12.67 -4.25 -6.61
CA GLY A 48 13.94 -4.96 -6.70
C GLY A 48 14.82 -4.81 -5.47
N GLN A 49 14.23 -4.71 -4.28
CA GLN A 49 14.96 -4.70 -3.01
C GLN A 49 15.62 -6.07 -2.76
N GLY A 50 16.84 -6.05 -2.22
CA GLY A 50 17.63 -7.27 -2.02
C GLY A 50 18.35 -7.74 -3.27
N SER A 51 18.54 -9.07 -3.39
CA SER A 51 19.28 -9.73 -4.48
C SER A 51 18.42 -10.67 -5.33
N ASP A 52 17.18 -10.87 -4.94
CA ASP A 52 16.32 -11.93 -5.46
C ASP A 52 15.04 -11.35 -6.10
N MET A 53 14.39 -12.15 -6.93
CA MET A 53 13.05 -11.79 -7.43
C MET A 53 12.03 -12.01 -6.31
N ASN A 54 11.18 -11.01 -6.10
CA ASN A 54 10.14 -11.06 -5.10
C ASN A 54 8.77 -10.94 -5.76
N TYR A 55 7.88 -11.82 -5.35
CA TYR A 55 6.47 -11.82 -5.73
C TYR A 55 5.65 -11.71 -4.45
N SER A 56 4.63 -10.91 -4.46
CA SER A 56 3.66 -10.82 -3.37
C SER A 56 2.25 -10.70 -3.90
N LEU A 57 1.36 -11.43 -3.27
CA LEU A 57 -0.07 -11.39 -3.50
C LEU A 57 -0.72 -11.07 -2.16
N VAL A 58 -1.59 -10.07 -2.17
CA VAL A 58 -2.41 -9.70 -1.02
C VAL A 58 -3.86 -9.76 -1.43
N ASN A 59 -4.68 -10.40 -0.61
CA ASN A 59 -6.13 -10.33 -0.70
C ASN A 59 -6.68 -9.88 0.65
N ARG A 60 -7.46 -8.82 0.64
CA ARG A 60 -8.08 -8.23 1.82
C ARG A 60 -9.58 -8.12 1.62
N GLN A 61 -10.33 -8.64 2.59
CA GLN A 61 -11.77 -8.48 2.72
C GLN A 61 -12.01 -7.62 3.96
N GLN A 62 -12.50 -6.42 3.75
CA GLN A 62 -12.72 -5.44 4.81
C GLN A 62 -14.17 -5.52 5.27
N TRP A 63 -14.41 -5.35 6.58
CA TRP A 63 -15.76 -5.27 7.20
C TRP A 63 -16.70 -6.40 6.77
N VAL A 64 -16.24 -7.64 6.92
CA VAL A 64 -17.02 -8.83 6.53
C VAL A 64 -18.41 -8.83 7.19
N GLY A 65 -19.43 -9.10 6.40
CA GLY A 65 -20.84 -9.07 6.81
C GLY A 65 -21.59 -7.79 6.38
N ILE A 66 -20.89 -6.81 5.80
CA ILE A 66 -21.48 -5.62 5.20
C ILE A 66 -21.53 -5.83 3.69
N ASP A 67 -22.67 -5.58 3.08
CA ASP A 67 -22.84 -5.66 1.63
C ASP A 67 -21.98 -4.59 0.95
N HIS A 68 -21.36 -4.94 -0.17
CA HIS A 68 -20.46 -4.08 -0.96
C HIS A 68 -19.26 -3.50 -0.16
N ALA A 69 -18.88 -4.16 0.94
CA ALA A 69 -17.71 -3.78 1.73
C ALA A 69 -16.41 -3.86 0.90
N PRO A 70 -15.37 -3.08 1.25
CA PRO A 70 -14.14 -3.02 0.48
C PRO A 70 -13.47 -4.39 0.33
N SER A 71 -13.15 -4.74 -0.91
CA SER A 71 -12.39 -5.93 -1.28
C SER A 71 -11.19 -5.53 -2.12
N THR A 72 -9.99 -5.83 -1.65
CA THR A 72 -8.73 -5.43 -2.30
C THR A 72 -7.92 -6.65 -2.72
N PHE A 73 -7.41 -6.63 -3.93
CA PHE A 73 -6.46 -7.60 -4.47
C PHE A 73 -5.24 -6.88 -5.02
N VAL A 74 -4.05 -7.30 -4.59
CA VAL A 74 -2.78 -6.73 -5.06
C VAL A 74 -1.83 -7.85 -5.44
N LEU A 75 -1.32 -7.79 -6.66
CA LEU A 75 -0.19 -8.57 -7.12
C LEU A 75 0.99 -7.62 -7.38
N HIS A 76 2.10 -7.87 -6.73
CA HIS A 76 3.34 -7.14 -6.96
C HIS A 76 4.46 -8.13 -7.27
N ALA A 77 5.19 -7.86 -8.33
CA ALA A 77 6.39 -8.62 -8.70
C ALA A 77 7.55 -7.63 -8.89
N SER A 78 8.71 -7.94 -8.34
CA SER A 78 9.89 -7.10 -8.54
C SER A 78 11.17 -7.90 -8.61
N MET A 79 12.16 -7.36 -9.32
CA MET A 79 13.48 -7.97 -9.46
C MET A 79 14.57 -6.91 -9.47
N PRO A 80 15.73 -7.19 -8.82
CA PRO A 80 16.93 -6.40 -9.03
C PRO A 80 17.58 -6.77 -10.36
N PHE A 81 18.20 -5.79 -10.99
CA PHE A 81 19.07 -6.02 -12.14
C PHE A 81 20.26 -5.06 -12.11
N SER A 82 21.32 -5.40 -12.83
CA SER A 82 22.50 -4.55 -12.93
C SER A 82 22.61 -4.02 -14.37
N PHE A 83 22.66 -2.71 -14.50
CA PHE A 83 22.90 -2.04 -15.77
C PHE A 83 24.06 -1.06 -15.59
N ASN A 84 25.06 -1.14 -16.44
CA ASN A 84 26.27 -0.30 -16.40
C ASN A 84 26.94 -0.28 -15.01
N ASN A 85 27.13 -1.46 -14.40
CA ASN A 85 27.70 -1.66 -13.06
C ASN A 85 26.91 -0.97 -11.92
N ARG A 86 25.67 -0.56 -12.18
CA ARG A 86 24.78 0.05 -11.17
C ARG A 86 23.61 -0.88 -10.89
N LYS A 87 23.26 -0.96 -9.63
CA LYS A 87 22.07 -1.69 -9.21
C LYS A 87 20.81 -0.91 -9.53
N ASN A 88 19.82 -1.60 -10.04
CA ASN A 88 18.50 -1.07 -10.37
C ASN A 88 17.45 -2.09 -9.92
N GLY A 89 16.21 -1.65 -9.80
CA GLY A 89 15.05 -2.48 -9.58
C GLY A 89 14.01 -2.25 -10.67
N PHE A 90 13.35 -3.31 -11.06
CA PHE A 90 12.17 -3.27 -11.92
C PHE A 90 11.01 -3.93 -11.17
N GLY A 91 9.80 -3.40 -11.30
CA GLY A 91 8.61 -3.96 -10.69
C GLY A 91 7.37 -3.79 -11.56
N LEU A 92 6.37 -4.61 -11.24
CA LEU A 92 5.03 -4.58 -11.81
C LEU A 92 4.03 -4.65 -10.65
N ILE A 93 3.03 -3.80 -10.68
CA ILE A 93 1.86 -3.87 -9.80
C ILE A 93 0.63 -4.09 -10.65
N VAL A 94 -0.23 -5.01 -10.19
CA VAL A 94 -1.62 -5.15 -10.59
C VAL A 94 -2.45 -5.03 -9.32
N PHE A 95 -3.32 -4.06 -9.31
CA PHE A 95 -4.18 -3.74 -8.17
C PHE A 95 -5.63 -3.72 -8.63
N LYS A 96 -6.51 -4.26 -7.80
CA LYS A 96 -7.95 -4.15 -7.97
C LYS A 96 -8.59 -3.93 -6.60
N GLU A 97 -9.47 -2.97 -6.52
CA GLU A 97 -10.28 -2.71 -5.34
C GLU A 97 -11.74 -2.49 -5.75
N SER A 98 -12.66 -3.00 -4.94
CA SER A 98 -14.09 -2.75 -5.11
C SER A 98 -14.62 -2.19 -3.80
N ILE A 99 -15.31 -1.05 -3.85
CA ILE A 99 -15.89 -0.37 -2.69
C ILE A 99 -17.26 0.18 -3.08
N GLY A 100 -18.33 -0.29 -2.45
CA GLY A 100 -19.68 0.08 -2.88
C GLY A 100 -19.90 -0.32 -4.34
N LEU A 101 -20.33 0.61 -5.15
CA LEU A 101 -20.55 0.44 -6.59
C LEU A 101 -19.32 0.79 -7.44
N PHE A 102 -18.21 1.20 -6.82
CA PHE A 102 -16.96 1.54 -7.50
C PHE A 102 -16.02 0.36 -7.58
N SER A 103 -15.32 0.24 -8.70
CA SER A 103 -14.23 -0.72 -8.89
C SER A 103 -13.04 -0.04 -9.56
N THR A 104 -11.96 0.08 -8.78
CA THR A 104 -10.68 0.65 -9.21
C THR A 104 -9.76 -0.46 -9.69
N GLN A 105 -9.12 -0.28 -10.84
CA GLN A 105 -8.07 -1.15 -11.35
C GLN A 105 -6.83 -0.33 -11.72
N LEU A 106 -5.66 -0.85 -11.36
CA LEU A 106 -4.41 -0.15 -11.60
C LEU A 106 -3.36 -1.16 -12.07
N ILE A 107 -2.70 -0.85 -13.19
CA ILE A 107 -1.58 -1.63 -13.71
C ILE A 107 -0.43 -0.66 -13.94
N GLN A 108 0.67 -0.86 -13.23
CA GLN A 108 1.81 0.06 -13.27
C GLN A 108 3.14 -0.68 -13.30
N LEU A 109 4.09 -0.11 -14.03
CA LEU A 109 5.48 -0.52 -14.05
C LEU A 109 6.30 0.37 -13.12
N GLN A 110 7.27 -0.22 -12.45
CA GLN A 110 8.16 0.45 -11.51
C GLN A 110 9.61 0.36 -11.99
N TYR A 111 10.33 1.45 -11.82
CA TYR A 111 11.78 1.49 -11.96
C TYR A 111 12.40 2.15 -10.74
N ALA A 112 13.42 1.53 -10.15
CA ALA A 112 14.16 2.05 -9.02
C ALA A 112 15.67 2.11 -9.35
N TYR A 113 16.25 3.29 -9.25
CA TYR A 113 17.70 3.47 -9.26
C TYR A 113 18.22 3.34 -7.85
N LYS A 114 19.26 2.49 -7.66
CA LYS A 114 19.80 2.13 -6.35
C LYS A 114 21.26 2.56 -6.22
N LYS A 115 21.54 3.37 -5.20
CA LYS A 115 22.89 3.81 -4.86
C LYS A 115 23.36 3.12 -3.57
N LYS A 116 24.36 2.27 -3.69
CA LYS A 116 25.00 1.65 -2.54
C LYS A 116 25.78 2.70 -1.75
N LEU A 117 25.52 2.82 -0.47
CA LEU A 117 26.26 3.58 0.52
C LEU A 117 27.15 2.63 1.33
N LYS A 118 27.94 3.16 2.27
CA LYS A 118 28.91 2.35 3.05
C LYS A 118 28.22 1.20 3.83
N HIS A 119 27.08 1.46 4.44
CA HIS A 119 26.32 0.49 5.26
C HIS A 119 24.81 0.44 4.91
N ALA A 120 24.42 1.05 3.81
CA ALA A 120 23.03 1.18 3.43
C ALA A 120 22.87 1.22 1.90
N GLU A 121 21.64 1.18 1.43
CA GLU A 121 21.25 1.42 0.03
C GLU A 121 20.20 2.52 -0.01
N LEU A 122 20.43 3.55 -0.81
CA LEU A 122 19.44 4.59 -1.09
C LEU A 122 18.86 4.36 -2.48
N SER A 123 17.56 4.30 -2.57
CA SER A 123 16.84 4.09 -3.83
C SER A 123 15.92 5.26 -4.13
N ILE A 124 15.81 5.61 -5.41
CA ILE A 124 14.82 6.55 -5.92
C ILE A 124 14.03 5.79 -6.97
N GLY A 125 12.71 5.80 -6.86
CA GLY A 125 11.80 5.04 -7.72
C GLY A 125 10.80 5.92 -8.43
N LEU A 126 10.48 5.53 -9.66
CA LEU A 126 9.40 6.06 -10.48
C LEU A 126 8.46 4.92 -10.83
N GLN A 127 7.18 5.21 -10.86
CA GLN A 127 6.14 4.28 -11.27
C GLN A 127 5.21 4.98 -12.25
N GLY A 128 4.74 4.25 -13.25
CA GLY A 128 3.79 4.77 -14.22
C GLY A 128 2.97 3.66 -14.84
N GLY A 129 1.73 3.99 -15.20
CA GLY A 129 0.79 3.05 -15.79
C GLY A 129 -0.59 3.63 -15.99
N LEU A 130 -1.59 2.78 -15.91
CA LEU A 130 -3.00 3.12 -16.13
C LEU A 130 -3.80 2.87 -14.86
N LEU A 131 -4.61 3.86 -14.51
CA LEU A 131 -5.64 3.81 -13.48
C LEU A 131 -7.00 3.82 -14.19
N GLN A 132 -7.80 2.80 -13.95
CA GLN A 132 -9.15 2.68 -14.47
C GLN A 132 -10.14 2.65 -13.31
N GLU A 133 -11.19 3.44 -13.44
CA GLU A 133 -12.33 3.46 -12.52
C GLU A 133 -13.57 3.00 -13.24
N ASN A 134 -14.37 2.19 -12.57
CA ASN A 134 -15.64 1.70 -13.04
C ASN A 134 -16.69 1.93 -11.95
N PHE A 135 -17.85 2.45 -12.35
CA PHE A 135 -19.01 2.65 -11.49
C PHE A 135 -20.17 1.85 -12.06
N ASP A 136 -20.77 0.98 -11.26
CA ASP A 136 -21.90 0.15 -11.66
C ASP A 136 -23.20 0.79 -11.20
N ALA A 137 -23.86 1.50 -12.13
CA ALA A 137 -25.10 2.21 -11.85
C ALA A 137 -26.32 1.30 -11.84
N ASP A 138 -26.25 0.10 -12.43
CA ASP A 138 -27.37 -0.84 -12.48
C ASP A 138 -27.70 -1.41 -11.09
N GLU A 139 -26.77 -1.34 -10.14
CA GLU A 139 -26.97 -1.76 -8.75
C GLU A 139 -27.56 -0.66 -7.85
N ILE A 140 -27.83 0.53 -8.40
CA ILE A 140 -28.47 1.61 -7.63
C ILE A 140 -29.90 1.21 -7.30
N TYR A 141 -30.20 1.05 -6.00
CA TYR A 141 -31.56 0.80 -5.55
C TYR A 141 -32.39 2.09 -5.56
N ILE A 142 -33.38 2.16 -6.47
CA ILE A 142 -34.36 3.25 -6.54
C ILE A 142 -35.66 2.73 -5.93
N PRO A 143 -36.15 3.28 -4.80
CA PRO A 143 -37.44 2.87 -4.23
C PRO A 143 -38.60 3.16 -5.19
N GLU A 144 -39.33 2.12 -5.61
CA GLU A 144 -40.45 2.24 -6.60
C GLU A 144 -41.67 3.02 -6.08
N LYS A 145 -41.72 3.33 -4.79
CA LYS A 145 -42.90 3.92 -4.15
C LYS A 145 -42.57 5.16 -3.32
N GLY A 146 -42.30 6.27 -4.00
CA GLY A 146 -42.17 7.58 -3.34
C GLY A 146 -42.80 8.64 -4.20
N GLU A 147 -43.60 9.53 -3.60
CA GLU A 147 -44.23 10.69 -4.28
C GLU A 147 -43.19 11.64 -4.93
N TYR A 148 -41.91 11.44 -4.65
CA TYR A 148 -40.78 12.31 -5.03
C TYR A 148 -39.67 11.57 -5.79
N HIS A 149 -39.82 10.28 -6.11
CA HIS A 149 -38.80 9.53 -6.84
C HIS A 149 -39.40 8.96 -8.13
N SER A 150 -38.81 9.35 -9.25
CA SER A 150 -39.10 8.77 -10.57
C SER A 150 -38.01 7.71 -10.88
N SER A 151 -38.43 6.50 -11.25
CA SER A 151 -37.53 5.47 -11.76
C SER A 151 -36.86 5.86 -13.09
N THR A 152 -37.28 7.00 -13.68
CA THR A 152 -36.76 7.59 -14.91
C THR A 152 -36.12 8.96 -14.67
N ASP A 153 -35.42 9.14 -13.55
CA ASP A 153 -34.62 10.36 -13.33
C ASP A 153 -33.43 10.35 -14.27
N GLU A 154 -33.39 11.25 -15.24
CA GLU A 154 -32.30 11.42 -16.22
C GLU A 154 -30.95 11.77 -15.54
N SER A 155 -30.98 12.22 -14.29
CA SER A 155 -29.77 12.52 -13.50
C SER A 155 -29.09 11.26 -12.96
N ILE A 156 -29.77 10.12 -12.94
CA ILE A 156 -29.24 8.85 -12.49
C ILE A 156 -28.67 8.09 -13.68
N PRO A 157 -27.36 7.84 -13.73
CA PRO A 157 -26.78 7.08 -14.83
C PRO A 157 -27.35 5.67 -14.86
N THR A 158 -27.48 5.11 -16.04
CA THR A 158 -27.83 3.71 -16.27
C THR A 158 -26.63 2.97 -16.85
N GLY A 159 -26.47 1.69 -16.47
CA GLY A 159 -25.38 0.88 -16.95
C GLY A 159 -24.05 1.12 -16.21
N SER A 160 -23.00 0.57 -16.77
CA SER A 160 -21.65 0.67 -16.21
C SER A 160 -20.89 1.85 -16.80
N LEU A 161 -20.47 2.79 -15.94
CA LEU A 161 -19.66 3.94 -16.32
C LEU A 161 -18.18 3.62 -16.15
N LYS A 162 -17.35 3.92 -17.14
CA LYS A 162 -15.90 3.63 -17.13
C LYS A 162 -15.08 4.85 -17.51
N GLY A 163 -13.90 4.97 -16.85
CA GLY A 163 -12.92 5.97 -17.21
C GLY A 163 -11.52 5.47 -16.92
N SER A 164 -10.54 5.92 -17.70
CA SER A 164 -9.14 5.58 -17.47
C SER A 164 -8.23 6.79 -17.67
N ILE A 165 -7.17 6.87 -16.89
CA ILE A 165 -6.16 7.92 -16.96
C ILE A 165 -4.76 7.32 -16.79
N PRO A 166 -3.73 7.95 -17.37
CA PRO A 166 -2.36 7.66 -16.97
C PRO A 166 -2.13 8.11 -15.53
N ASP A 167 -1.40 7.31 -14.77
CA ASP A 167 -1.05 7.59 -13.39
C ASP A 167 0.43 7.38 -13.11
N PHE A 168 1.00 8.24 -12.26
CA PHE A 168 2.42 8.26 -11.92
C PHE A 168 2.64 8.41 -10.44
N SER A 169 3.70 7.75 -9.93
CA SER A 169 4.11 7.83 -8.54
C SER A 169 5.62 7.97 -8.44
N LEU A 170 6.11 8.60 -7.37
CA LEU A 170 7.52 8.74 -7.03
C LEU A 170 7.79 8.23 -5.63
N GLY A 171 9.02 7.77 -5.39
CA GLY A 171 9.42 7.34 -4.07
C GLY A 171 10.91 7.42 -3.82
N VAL A 172 11.24 7.45 -2.55
CA VAL A 172 12.59 7.31 -2.01
C VAL A 172 12.56 6.21 -0.96
N TRP A 173 13.57 5.36 -0.96
CA TRP A 173 13.71 4.28 0.01
C TRP A 173 15.14 4.23 0.51
N TYR A 174 15.30 4.24 1.81
CA TYR A 174 16.55 4.02 2.50
C TYR A 174 16.50 2.67 3.20
N ASP A 175 17.45 1.80 2.88
CA ASP A 175 17.56 0.46 3.44
C ASP A 175 18.90 0.27 4.11
N HIS A 176 18.88 -0.01 5.40
CA HIS A 176 20.03 -0.33 6.24
C HIS A 176 19.81 -1.69 6.88
N ASN A 177 20.87 -2.37 7.29
CA ASN A 177 20.78 -3.73 7.87
C ASN A 177 19.82 -3.85 9.05
N ILE A 178 19.67 -2.78 9.84
CA ILE A 178 18.86 -2.77 11.07
C ILE A 178 17.60 -1.91 10.96
N TYR A 179 17.43 -1.07 9.94
CA TYR A 179 16.25 -0.25 9.77
C TYR A 179 16.04 0.16 8.31
N TYR A 180 14.81 0.47 7.99
CA TYR A 180 14.44 1.07 6.70
C TYR A 180 13.57 2.30 6.91
N ALA A 181 13.57 3.18 5.93
CA ALA A 181 12.66 4.31 5.86
C ALA A 181 12.25 4.54 4.41
N GLY A 182 11.00 4.90 4.19
CA GLY A 182 10.46 5.16 2.87
C GLY A 182 9.56 6.39 2.87
N LEU A 183 9.68 7.18 1.81
CA LEU A 183 8.78 8.28 1.49
C LEU A 183 8.31 8.10 0.05
N SER A 184 7.01 8.19 -0.20
CA SER A 184 6.47 8.13 -1.55
C SER A 184 5.23 8.99 -1.72
N VAL A 185 4.91 9.25 -2.96
CA VAL A 185 3.71 9.96 -3.36
C VAL A 185 3.10 9.27 -4.57
N SER A 186 1.82 8.90 -4.46
CA SER A 186 0.99 8.33 -5.53
C SER A 186 0.12 9.40 -6.15
N HIS A 187 -0.40 9.11 -7.35
CA HIS A 187 -1.32 9.98 -8.09
C HIS A 187 -0.77 11.40 -8.28
N LEU A 188 0.48 11.51 -8.73
CA LEU A 188 1.21 12.79 -8.84
C LEU A 188 0.47 13.86 -9.62
N MET A 189 -0.28 13.48 -10.66
CA MET A 189 -0.94 14.41 -11.58
C MET A 189 -2.31 14.89 -11.07
N GLU A 190 -2.88 14.26 -10.03
CA GLU A 190 -4.22 14.54 -9.50
C GLU A 190 -5.28 14.67 -10.59
N THR A 191 -5.20 13.79 -11.58
CA THR A 191 -6.06 13.85 -12.77
C THR A 191 -7.49 13.47 -12.42
N SER A 192 -8.46 14.20 -12.97
CA SER A 192 -9.87 13.81 -12.88
C SER A 192 -10.19 12.74 -13.92
N ILE A 193 -10.72 11.62 -13.45
CA ILE A 193 -11.22 10.52 -14.28
C ILE A 193 -12.63 10.89 -14.74
N LYS A 194 -12.84 10.96 -16.04
CA LYS A 194 -14.18 11.15 -16.62
C LYS A 194 -14.79 9.78 -16.82
N LEU A 195 -15.89 9.51 -16.14
CA LEU A 195 -16.66 8.28 -16.30
C LEU A 195 -17.71 8.48 -17.39
N LYS A 196 -17.76 7.57 -18.35
CA LYS A 196 -18.68 7.59 -19.50
C LYS A 196 -19.53 6.32 -19.55
N ALA A 197 -20.79 6.45 -19.93
CA ALA A 197 -21.75 5.35 -20.10
C ALA A 197 -21.57 4.59 -21.43
N GLY A 198 -20.42 4.67 -22.10
CA GLY A 198 -20.10 4.07 -23.39
C GLY A 198 -19.23 4.99 -24.23
N GLU A 199 -18.82 4.51 -25.42
CA GLU A 199 -17.96 5.30 -26.33
C GLU A 199 -18.69 6.48 -26.96
N ASP A 200 -20.03 6.38 -27.11
CA ASP A 200 -20.88 7.38 -27.78
C ASP A 200 -21.55 8.39 -26.81
N ALA A 201 -21.25 8.31 -25.49
CA ALA A 201 -21.83 9.23 -24.51
C ALA A 201 -21.38 10.68 -24.75
N THR A 202 -22.31 11.62 -24.71
CA THR A 202 -22.05 13.04 -24.89
C THR A 202 -21.24 13.60 -23.73
N ASP A 203 -20.48 14.67 -23.95
CA ASP A 203 -19.61 15.28 -22.89
C ASP A 203 -20.43 15.88 -21.72
N GLU A 204 -21.73 16.08 -21.86
CA GLU A 204 -22.61 16.62 -20.82
C GLU A 204 -22.95 15.58 -19.72
N GLU A 205 -22.84 14.29 -20.03
CA GLU A 205 -23.14 13.17 -19.11
C GLU A 205 -21.88 12.65 -18.36
N ASN A 206 -20.80 13.42 -18.34
CA ASN A 206 -19.54 12.98 -17.73
C ASN A 206 -19.53 13.20 -16.21
N TYR A 207 -19.53 12.12 -15.46
CA TYR A 207 -19.21 12.13 -14.03
C TYR A 207 -17.68 12.21 -13.85
N LYS A 208 -17.22 12.96 -12.85
CA LYS A 208 -15.79 13.16 -12.62
C LYS A 208 -15.40 12.70 -11.23
N ILE A 209 -14.41 11.82 -11.15
CA ILE A 209 -13.77 11.41 -9.91
C ILE A 209 -12.32 11.91 -9.93
N LYS A 210 -11.86 12.54 -8.85
CA LYS A 210 -10.49 13.01 -8.74
C LYS A 210 -9.62 11.95 -8.10
N ALA A 211 -8.55 11.50 -8.78
CA ALA A 211 -7.49 10.71 -8.18
C ALA A 211 -6.63 11.63 -7.30
N SER A 212 -6.91 11.69 -6.00
CA SER A 212 -6.21 12.57 -5.06
C SER A 212 -4.80 12.07 -4.78
N ARG A 213 -3.84 13.01 -4.72
CA ARG A 213 -2.45 12.69 -4.39
C ARG A 213 -2.35 12.15 -2.98
N THR A 214 -1.70 10.99 -2.83
CA THR A 214 -1.52 10.34 -1.54
C THR A 214 -0.04 10.26 -1.19
N TYR A 215 0.31 10.70 0.00
CA TYR A 215 1.66 10.69 0.55
C TYR A 215 1.81 9.57 1.56
N TYR A 216 2.93 8.85 1.50
CA TYR A 216 3.28 7.76 2.40
C TYR A 216 4.61 8.03 3.08
N LEU A 217 4.65 7.82 4.38
CA LEU A 217 5.87 7.77 5.18
C LEU A 217 5.88 6.47 5.95
N THR A 218 6.93 5.68 5.80
CA THR A 218 7.09 4.41 6.52
C THR A 218 8.46 4.28 7.12
N ASN A 219 8.54 3.55 8.22
CA ASN A 219 9.80 3.19 8.86
C ASN A 219 9.65 1.84 9.55
N GLY A 220 10.75 1.12 9.70
CA GLY A 220 10.79 -0.11 10.49
C GLY A 220 12.20 -0.45 10.94
N TYR A 221 12.27 -1.20 12.03
CA TYR A 221 13.51 -1.66 12.63
C TYR A 221 13.58 -3.17 12.71
N ASN A 222 14.79 -3.72 12.62
CA ASN A 222 15.12 -5.13 12.87
C ASN A 222 15.97 -5.21 14.12
N ILE A 223 15.38 -5.59 15.26
CA ILE A 223 16.03 -5.66 16.56
C ILE A 223 16.27 -7.13 16.89
N ILE A 224 17.52 -7.57 16.79
CA ILE A 224 17.93 -8.92 17.21
C ILE A 224 18.05 -8.91 18.73
N LEU A 225 17.29 -9.79 19.41
CA LEU A 225 17.32 -9.88 20.86
C LEU A 225 18.61 -10.59 21.37
N SER A 226 18.85 -10.54 22.68
CA SER A 226 19.97 -11.27 23.32
C SER A 226 19.94 -12.78 23.01
N ASN A 227 18.75 -13.36 22.87
CA ASN A 227 18.57 -14.67 22.25
C ASN A 227 18.41 -14.47 20.73
N PRO A 228 19.39 -14.81 19.88
CA PRO A 228 19.38 -14.54 18.45
C PRO A 228 18.31 -15.33 17.67
N LEU A 229 17.62 -16.26 18.33
CA LEU A 229 16.47 -16.95 17.74
C LEU A 229 15.26 -16.03 17.57
N TYR A 230 15.26 -14.88 18.24
CA TYR A 230 14.16 -13.92 18.19
C TYR A 230 14.60 -12.59 17.58
N THR A 231 13.83 -12.11 16.63
CA THR A 231 13.98 -10.76 16.05
C THR A 231 12.67 -10.02 16.22
N VAL A 232 12.70 -8.81 16.75
CA VAL A 232 11.53 -7.93 16.89
C VAL A 232 11.59 -6.90 15.78
N GLN A 233 10.46 -6.71 15.09
CA GLN A 233 10.35 -5.77 13.99
C GLN A 233 9.19 -4.79 14.22
N PRO A 234 9.42 -3.68 14.96
CA PRO A 234 8.48 -2.58 15.00
C PRO A 234 8.49 -1.83 13.67
N SER A 235 7.34 -1.35 13.25
CA SER A 235 7.19 -0.54 12.03
C SER A 235 5.99 0.39 12.13
N PHE A 236 6.00 1.47 11.36
CA PHE A 236 4.84 2.31 11.19
C PHE A 236 4.64 2.70 9.72
N LEU A 237 3.41 3.03 9.38
CA LEU A 237 2.99 3.65 8.13
C LEU A 237 2.09 4.84 8.43
N LEU A 238 2.43 5.99 7.87
CA LEU A 238 1.56 7.15 7.79
C LEU A 238 1.17 7.35 6.33
N LYS A 239 -0.12 7.48 6.08
CA LYS A 239 -0.72 7.75 4.78
C LYS A 239 -1.60 9.00 4.89
N THR A 240 -1.53 9.93 3.93
CA THR A 240 -2.36 11.14 3.92
C THR A 240 -2.52 11.70 2.50
N ASP A 241 -3.70 12.21 2.21
CA ASP A 241 -4.00 13.03 1.04
C ASP A 241 -4.03 14.55 1.38
N LEU A 242 -3.51 14.92 2.57
CA LEU A 242 -3.55 16.25 3.18
C LEU A 242 -4.94 16.70 3.66
N THR A 243 -5.99 15.94 3.39
CA THR A 243 -7.35 16.17 3.92
C THR A 243 -7.65 15.19 5.05
N ALA A 244 -7.33 13.93 4.81
CA ALA A 244 -7.42 12.85 5.78
C ALA A 244 -6.05 12.19 6.00
N TRP A 245 -5.89 11.49 7.10
CA TRP A 245 -4.68 10.73 7.37
C TRP A 245 -4.99 9.41 8.06
N GLN A 246 -4.13 8.44 7.84
CA GLN A 246 -4.16 7.14 8.49
C GLN A 246 -2.78 6.85 9.09
N PHE A 247 -2.76 6.37 10.30
CA PHE A 247 -1.54 5.94 10.99
C PHE A 247 -1.67 4.52 11.47
N ASP A 248 -0.75 3.67 11.03
CA ASP A 248 -0.62 2.27 11.41
C ASP A 248 0.69 2.07 12.17
N LEU A 249 0.62 1.51 13.36
CA LEU A 249 1.76 1.07 14.16
C LEU A 249 1.70 -0.45 14.30
N SER A 250 2.81 -1.14 14.06
CA SER A 250 2.88 -2.60 14.12
C SER A 250 4.14 -3.09 14.78
N GLY A 251 4.07 -4.22 15.45
CA GLY A 251 5.22 -4.92 15.98
C GLY A 251 5.09 -6.42 15.70
N ARG A 252 6.13 -6.99 15.09
CA ARG A 252 6.22 -8.43 14.80
C ARG A 252 7.40 -9.04 15.54
N VAL A 253 7.24 -10.27 15.98
CA VAL A 253 8.30 -11.09 16.57
C VAL A 253 8.52 -12.31 15.67
N PHE A 254 9.73 -12.49 15.18
CA PHE A 254 10.16 -13.66 14.43
C PHE A 254 10.82 -14.65 15.35
N TYR A 255 10.50 -15.95 15.17
CA TYR A 255 11.19 -17.06 15.78
C TYR A 255 11.92 -17.87 14.71
N LYS A 256 13.25 -18.00 14.86
CA LYS A 256 14.14 -18.71 13.92
C LYS A 256 14.00 -18.22 12.46
N GLU A 257 13.61 -16.97 12.24
CA GLU A 257 13.35 -16.38 10.91
C GLU A 257 12.26 -17.09 10.09
N HIS A 258 11.56 -18.08 10.67
CA HIS A 258 10.58 -18.90 9.98
C HIS A 258 9.15 -18.60 10.42
N TYR A 259 8.91 -18.51 11.71
CA TYR A 259 7.60 -18.24 12.27
C TYR A 259 7.53 -16.81 12.77
N TRP A 260 6.44 -16.14 12.58
CA TRP A 260 6.26 -14.81 13.12
C TRP A 260 4.81 -14.58 13.57
N GLY A 261 4.67 -13.76 14.58
CA GLY A 261 3.39 -13.23 15.03
C GLY A 261 3.54 -11.76 15.37
N GLY A 262 2.46 -11.02 15.35
CA GLY A 262 2.51 -9.60 15.59
C GLY A 262 1.17 -9.00 15.97
N LEU A 263 1.26 -7.78 16.47
CA LEU A 263 0.13 -6.92 16.76
C LEU A 263 0.30 -5.60 16.01
N GLY A 264 -0.81 -5.04 15.58
CA GLY A 264 -0.88 -3.73 14.98
C GLY A 264 -2.00 -2.90 15.60
N TRP A 265 -1.88 -1.61 15.45
CA TRP A 265 -2.88 -0.65 15.82
C TRP A 265 -3.02 0.38 14.73
N ARG A 266 -4.21 0.49 14.19
CA ARG A 266 -4.59 1.55 13.25
C ARG A 266 -5.41 2.57 14.01
N TYR A 267 -4.94 3.80 14.00
CA TYR A 267 -5.54 4.89 14.76
C TYR A 267 -7.02 5.06 14.38
N GLN A 268 -7.90 5.05 15.39
CA GLN A 268 -9.35 5.20 15.29
C GLN A 268 -10.08 4.17 14.40
N ASP A 269 -9.42 3.09 13.97
CA ASP A 269 -10.02 2.11 13.07
C ASP A 269 -9.99 0.69 13.65
N ALA A 270 -8.80 0.13 13.94
CA ALA A 270 -8.69 -1.29 14.28
C ALA A 270 -7.50 -1.64 15.17
N ILE A 271 -7.66 -2.74 15.92
CA ILE A 271 -6.56 -3.52 16.49
C ILE A 271 -6.32 -4.71 15.55
N ILE A 272 -5.07 -4.93 15.17
CA ILE A 272 -4.69 -5.94 14.18
C ILE A 272 -3.93 -7.06 14.88
N VAL A 273 -4.35 -8.30 14.66
CA VAL A 273 -3.60 -9.49 15.07
C VAL A 273 -3.10 -10.18 13.82
N MET A 274 -1.81 -10.53 13.78
CA MET A 274 -1.21 -11.11 12.58
C MET A 274 -0.28 -12.26 12.92
N ALA A 275 -0.22 -13.25 12.04
CA ALA A 275 0.72 -14.36 12.13
C ALA A 275 1.11 -14.87 10.74
N GLY A 276 2.25 -15.56 10.66
CA GLY A 276 2.67 -16.13 9.40
C GLY A 276 3.88 -17.03 9.51
N ILE A 277 4.22 -17.61 8.37
CA ILE A 277 5.36 -18.52 8.23
C ILE A 277 6.18 -18.13 6.99
N LYS A 278 7.49 -18.34 7.08
CA LYS A 278 8.43 -18.23 5.98
C LYS A 278 9.13 -19.56 5.77
N LEU A 279 8.84 -20.21 4.66
CA LEU A 279 9.40 -21.52 4.33
C LEU A 279 10.78 -21.37 3.69
N ARG A 280 11.63 -22.39 3.85
CA ARG A 280 13.01 -22.41 3.32
C ARG A 280 13.10 -22.28 1.80
N GLN A 281 12.04 -22.67 1.09
CA GLN A 281 11.95 -22.60 -0.38
C GLN A 281 11.62 -21.19 -0.91
N GLY A 282 11.54 -20.19 -0.02
CA GLY A 282 11.24 -18.81 -0.39
C GLY A 282 9.75 -18.44 -0.33
N LEU A 283 8.85 -19.39 -0.05
CA LEU A 283 7.44 -19.12 0.14
C LEU A 283 7.19 -18.51 1.54
N SER A 284 6.41 -17.45 1.59
CA SER A 284 5.95 -16.81 2.82
C SER A 284 4.43 -16.71 2.80
N ILE A 285 3.78 -17.03 3.91
CA ILE A 285 2.33 -16.90 4.05
C ILE A 285 2.08 -16.11 5.33
N GLY A 286 1.22 -15.11 5.25
CA GLY A 286 0.77 -14.31 6.36
C GLY A 286 -0.74 -14.17 6.37
N TYR A 287 -1.29 -14.07 7.56
CA TYR A 287 -2.69 -13.78 7.77
C TYR A 287 -2.81 -12.70 8.84
N SER A 288 -3.71 -11.75 8.62
CA SER A 288 -4.11 -10.80 9.65
C SER A 288 -5.62 -10.71 9.79
N TYR A 289 -6.03 -10.42 11.01
CA TYR A 289 -7.40 -10.13 11.38
C TYR A 289 -7.45 -8.77 12.06
N ASP A 290 -8.26 -7.87 11.50
CA ASP A 290 -8.46 -6.53 12.04
C ASP A 290 -9.76 -6.52 12.85
N ILE A 291 -9.64 -6.29 14.14
CA ILE A 291 -10.76 -6.08 15.07
C ILE A 291 -11.13 -4.61 14.97
N SER A 292 -12.25 -4.30 14.33
CA SER A 292 -12.71 -2.91 14.19
C SER A 292 -13.00 -2.30 15.57
N THR A 293 -12.50 -1.08 15.79
CA THR A 293 -12.74 -0.29 17.00
C THR A 293 -13.58 0.97 16.74
N SER A 294 -13.85 1.23 15.45
CA SER A 294 -14.70 2.33 14.99
C SER A 294 -16.19 1.97 15.03
N ALA A 295 -17.06 2.91 14.63
CA ALA A 295 -18.52 2.69 14.62
C ALA A 295 -18.97 1.49 13.77
N VAL A 296 -18.17 1.07 12.79
CA VAL A 296 -18.40 -0.10 11.93
C VAL A 296 -18.35 -1.43 12.72
N ALA A 297 -17.72 -1.45 13.88
CA ALA A 297 -17.59 -2.67 14.71
C ALA A 297 -18.92 -3.35 15.05
N SER A 298 -20.00 -2.56 15.16
CA SER A 298 -21.34 -3.09 15.49
C SER A 298 -22.00 -3.86 14.35
N PHE A 299 -21.53 -3.68 13.12
CA PHE A 299 -22.15 -4.19 11.91
C PHE A 299 -21.25 -5.16 11.13
N SER A 300 -19.99 -5.28 11.51
CA SER A 300 -18.99 -6.02 10.75
C SER A 300 -18.33 -7.11 11.61
N GLY A 301 -18.04 -8.25 11.00
CA GLY A 301 -17.23 -9.32 11.57
C GLY A 301 -15.72 -9.04 11.55
N GLY A 302 -15.30 -7.77 11.35
CA GLY A 302 -13.90 -7.39 11.22
C GLY A 302 -13.38 -7.51 9.79
N SER A 303 -12.05 -7.39 9.62
CA SER A 303 -11.43 -7.49 8.29
C SER A 303 -10.36 -8.58 8.27
N HIS A 304 -10.25 -9.27 7.14
CA HIS A 304 -9.32 -10.38 6.94
C HIS A 304 -8.35 -10.04 5.82
N GLU A 305 -7.07 -10.32 6.02
CA GLU A 305 -6.06 -10.14 4.97
C GLU A 305 -5.15 -11.36 4.90
N ILE A 306 -4.98 -11.87 3.69
CA ILE A 306 -4.07 -12.98 3.37
C ILE A 306 -2.92 -12.40 2.54
N PHE A 307 -1.70 -12.69 2.95
CA PHE A 307 -0.48 -12.40 2.23
C PHE A 307 0.19 -13.70 1.77
N ILE A 308 0.58 -13.76 0.50
CA ILE A 308 1.41 -14.82 -0.06
C ILE A 308 2.61 -14.17 -0.73
N GLY A 309 3.81 -14.46 -0.25
CA GLY A 309 5.07 -14.00 -0.81
C GLY A 309 5.89 -15.15 -1.36
N TYR A 310 6.59 -14.93 -2.47
CA TYR A 310 7.54 -15.88 -3.00
C TYR A 310 8.83 -15.17 -3.42
N THR A 311 9.95 -15.61 -2.85
CA THR A 311 11.29 -15.10 -3.19
C THR A 311 12.03 -16.14 -4.00
N LYS A 312 12.30 -15.85 -5.28
CA LYS A 312 13.10 -16.71 -6.18
C LYS A 312 14.52 -16.19 -6.24
N LYS A 313 15.47 -17.01 -5.81
CA LYS A 313 16.89 -16.69 -5.90
C LYS A 313 17.32 -16.53 -7.36
N ILE A 314 17.88 -15.37 -7.67
CA ILE A 314 18.54 -15.14 -8.96
C ILE A 314 19.96 -15.64 -8.79
N GLY A 315 20.30 -16.75 -9.43
CA GLY A 315 21.69 -17.21 -9.49
C GLY A 315 22.56 -16.12 -10.11
N THR A 316 23.37 -15.46 -9.30
CA THR A 316 24.49 -14.66 -9.85
C THR A 316 25.36 -15.66 -10.58
N ALA A 317 25.32 -15.62 -11.92
CA ALA A 317 26.31 -16.28 -12.74
C ALA A 317 27.65 -15.62 -12.38
N THR A 318 28.34 -16.19 -11.42
CA THR A 318 29.76 -15.91 -11.19
C THR A 318 30.43 -16.37 -12.46
N VAL A 319 30.74 -15.42 -13.35
CA VAL A 319 31.68 -15.67 -14.45
C VAL A 319 33.00 -16.00 -13.74
N SER A 320 33.19 -17.27 -13.47
CA SER A 320 34.47 -17.82 -13.07
C SER A 320 35.40 -17.49 -14.23
N LYS A 321 36.20 -16.43 -14.08
CA LYS A 321 37.39 -16.25 -14.92
C LYS A 321 38.27 -17.45 -14.61
N LYS A 322 38.16 -18.52 -15.41
CA LYS A 322 39.17 -19.55 -15.49
C LYS A 322 40.48 -18.84 -15.84
N GLN A 323 41.30 -18.54 -14.83
CA GLN A 323 42.68 -18.21 -15.06
C GLN A 323 43.32 -19.45 -15.69
N LYS A 324 43.55 -19.37 -17.02
CA LYS A 324 44.45 -20.30 -17.68
C LYS A 324 45.83 -20.04 -17.08
N SER A 325 46.23 -20.89 -16.18
CA SER A 325 47.61 -21.01 -15.77
C SER A 325 48.44 -21.43 -17.02
N VAL A 326 49.15 -20.48 -17.59
CA VAL A 326 50.18 -20.78 -18.62
C VAL A 326 51.37 -21.32 -17.84
N ARG A 327 51.55 -22.63 -17.77
CA ARG A 327 52.83 -23.23 -17.40
C ARG A 327 53.78 -22.96 -18.56
N ILE A 328 54.76 -22.10 -18.31
CA ILE A 328 55.97 -21.98 -19.12
C ILE A 328 56.89 -23.12 -18.66
N LEU A 329 57.21 -24.02 -19.59
CA LEU A 329 58.27 -25.02 -19.47
C LEU A 329 59.63 -24.35 -19.68
#